data_e138a72ca0d55dbf1ff8b68bffdb3ed0
#
_entry.id   e138a72ca0d55dbf1ff8b68bffdb3ed0
#
_cell.length_a   1.000
_cell.length_b   1.000
_cell.length_c   1.000
_cell.angle_alpha   90.00
_cell.angle_beta   90.00
_cell.angle_gamma   90.00
#
_symmetry.space_group_name_H-M   'P 1'
#
loop_
_entity.id
_entity.type
_entity.pdbx_description
1 polymer ?
#
loop_
_entity_poly.entity_id
_entity_poly.type
_entity_poly.pdbx_seq_one_letter_code
_entity_poly.pdbx_strand_id
1 'polypeptide(L)'
;MEETQLNEFLKKILTEKSDSFHIMEEGVGEKIMQEYMVYSKVIPHPQVDMDDDLTQKMADLLYMPDCPEEWKKKTLVCIAHFGTVLAYQVIEKYKEWDESLRSWSALALQECRMFLEGKLTNQSCGFILGALGGVADKLRYYVILIPLNRNDRFTELQKKVIDDEFRYASEQFGCDVEKIDPSPDHYVEITVLIPIKADVQLFIETIVKNCNSIGEFVFDGAYVTNRYIPTKEQIGPLIKKVRDGNF
;
A
#
# COMPACT_ATOMS: atom_id res chain seq x y z
N MET A 1 -3.79 15.23 4.89
CA MET A 1 -4.94 15.06 3.98
C MET A 1 -5.80 14.00 4.61
N GLU A 2 -7.04 14.32 4.93
CA GLU A 2 -7.93 13.35 5.56
C GLU A 2 -8.23 12.21 4.59
N GLU A 3 -8.45 11.00 5.09
CA GLU A 3 -8.63 9.77 4.30
C GLU A 3 -9.77 9.91 3.27
N THR A 4 -10.82 10.63 3.64
CA THR A 4 -11.95 10.98 2.76
C THR A 4 -11.50 11.82 1.56
N GLN A 5 -10.62 12.80 1.75
CA GLN A 5 -10.10 13.66 0.67
C GLN A 5 -9.18 12.86 -0.27
N LEU A 6 -8.41 11.90 0.25
CA LEU A 6 -7.59 11.02 -0.58
C LEU A 6 -8.47 10.12 -1.45
N ASN A 7 -9.53 9.54 -0.88
CA ASN A 7 -10.45 8.69 -1.61
C ASN A 7 -11.22 9.45 -2.70
N GLU A 8 -11.66 10.70 -2.44
CA GLU A 8 -12.29 11.56 -3.46
C GLU A 8 -11.30 11.93 -4.58
N PHE A 9 -10.05 12.25 -4.21
CA PHE A 9 -9.00 12.55 -5.18
C PHE A 9 -8.70 11.33 -6.07
N LEU A 10 -8.58 10.14 -5.48
CA LEU A 10 -8.37 8.89 -6.22
C LEU A 10 -9.56 8.56 -7.12
N LYS A 11 -10.79 8.69 -6.63
CA LYS A 11 -12.01 8.51 -7.45
C LYS A 11 -12.01 9.46 -8.64
N LYS A 12 -11.65 10.73 -8.44
CA LYS A 12 -11.58 11.72 -9.52
C LYS A 12 -10.53 11.36 -10.57
N ILE A 13 -9.32 10.99 -10.18
CA ILE A 13 -8.26 10.58 -11.09
C ILE A 13 -8.67 9.34 -11.92
N LEU A 14 -9.25 8.32 -11.26
CA LEU A 14 -9.64 7.07 -11.91
C LEU A 14 -10.83 7.23 -12.87
N THR A 15 -11.72 8.22 -12.62
CA THR A 15 -12.83 8.51 -13.54
C THR A 15 -12.41 9.35 -14.72
N GLU A 16 -11.42 10.22 -14.56
CA GLU A 16 -10.95 11.13 -15.63
C GLU A 16 -9.90 10.48 -16.56
N LYS A 17 -9.17 9.44 -16.10
CA LYS A 17 -8.11 8.75 -16.87
C LYS A 17 -8.18 7.24 -16.62
N SER A 18 -8.96 6.53 -17.38
CA SER A 18 -9.33 5.15 -17.09
C SER A 18 -8.28 4.06 -17.35
N ASP A 19 -7.10 4.32 -17.92
CA ASP A 19 -6.35 3.23 -18.55
C ASP A 19 -4.91 2.96 -18.10
N SER A 20 -4.34 3.66 -17.09
CA SER A 20 -2.94 3.39 -16.76
C SER A 20 -2.46 3.79 -15.37
N PHE A 21 -3.17 3.37 -14.33
CA PHE A 21 -2.62 3.45 -12.96
C PHE A 21 -2.28 2.05 -12.44
N HIS A 22 -1.05 1.91 -11.96
CA HIS A 22 -0.61 0.71 -11.26
C HIS A 22 -0.53 0.98 -9.77
N ILE A 23 -0.96 0.02 -8.96
CA ILE A 23 -0.72 0.05 -7.52
C ILE A 23 0.62 -0.61 -7.26
N MET A 24 1.43 0.04 -6.42
CA MET A 24 2.68 -0.55 -5.96
C MET A 24 2.38 -1.76 -5.06
N GLU A 25 2.92 -2.93 -5.41
CA GLU A 25 2.66 -4.18 -4.68
C GLU A 25 3.34 -4.19 -3.31
N GLU A 26 4.57 -3.72 -3.25
CA GLU A 26 5.38 -3.67 -2.03
C GLU A 26 5.03 -2.43 -1.22
N GLY A 27 4.70 -2.61 0.07
CA GLY A 27 4.47 -1.50 0.98
C GLY A 27 5.76 -0.77 1.31
N VAL A 28 5.75 0.56 1.20
CA VAL A 28 6.89 1.40 1.59
C VAL A 28 6.45 2.43 2.61
N GLY A 29 7.21 2.53 3.71
CA GLY A 29 6.90 3.47 4.78
C GLY A 29 6.82 4.92 4.30
N GLU A 30 5.87 5.68 4.82
CA GLU A 30 5.54 7.06 4.43
C GLU A 30 6.77 7.98 4.38
N LYS A 31 7.69 7.86 5.34
CA LYS A 31 8.91 8.68 5.40
C LYS A 31 9.81 8.46 4.18
N ILE A 32 10.01 7.19 3.78
CA ILE A 32 10.84 6.84 2.62
C ILE A 32 10.15 7.32 1.33
N MET A 33 8.82 7.17 1.23
CA MET A 33 8.07 7.69 0.09
C MET A 33 8.22 9.20 -0.07
N GLN A 34 8.08 9.96 1.02
CA GLN A 34 8.23 11.42 1.01
C GLN A 34 9.64 11.82 0.59
N GLU A 35 10.66 11.17 1.15
CA GLU A 35 12.07 11.43 0.79
C GLU A 35 12.30 11.12 -0.70
N TYR A 36 11.87 9.97 -1.19
CA TYR A 36 11.99 9.57 -2.60
C TYR A 36 11.36 10.59 -3.54
N MET A 37 10.14 11.05 -3.25
CA MET A 37 9.42 12.03 -4.05
C MET A 37 10.15 13.38 -4.14
N VAL A 38 10.89 13.77 -3.10
CA VAL A 38 11.74 14.97 -3.15
C VAL A 38 12.89 14.77 -4.14
N TYR A 39 13.58 13.61 -4.09
CA TYR A 39 14.67 13.31 -5.01
C TYR A 39 14.20 13.21 -6.46
N SER A 40 13.09 12.50 -6.69
CA SER A 40 12.50 12.34 -8.02
C SER A 40 12.15 13.68 -8.67
N LYS A 41 11.63 14.65 -7.89
CA LYS A 41 11.32 15.99 -8.39
C LYS A 41 12.55 16.86 -8.69
N VAL A 42 13.63 16.68 -7.93
CA VAL A 42 14.85 17.51 -8.07
C VAL A 42 15.77 16.98 -9.14
N ILE A 43 15.84 15.66 -9.32
CA ILE A 43 16.68 15.02 -10.33
C ILE A 43 16.00 15.18 -11.70
N PRO A 44 16.67 15.81 -12.68
CA PRO A 44 16.07 16.08 -13.97
C PRO A 44 15.84 14.79 -14.76
N HIS A 45 14.75 14.77 -15.53
CA HIS A 45 14.51 13.73 -16.51
C HIS A 45 15.42 13.92 -17.73
N PRO A 46 15.99 12.84 -18.29
CA PRO A 46 16.80 12.94 -19.49
C PRO A 46 15.98 13.46 -20.66
N GLN A 47 16.57 14.38 -21.41
CA GLN A 47 15.94 15.01 -22.59
C GLN A 47 16.08 14.15 -23.86
N VAL A 48 16.94 13.13 -23.81
CA VAL A 48 17.23 12.20 -24.91
C VAL A 48 17.21 10.76 -24.40
N ASP A 49 17.00 9.82 -25.29
CA ASP A 49 17.09 8.42 -24.94
C ASP A 49 18.50 8.09 -24.46
N MET A 50 18.58 7.50 -23.27
CA MET A 50 19.84 7.09 -22.67
C MET A 50 20.31 5.78 -23.26
N ASP A 51 21.62 5.71 -23.57
CA ASP A 51 22.23 4.48 -24.04
C ASP A 51 22.48 3.48 -22.90
N ASP A 52 22.63 2.24 -23.28
CA ASP A 52 22.86 1.14 -22.34
C ASP A 52 24.23 1.26 -21.64
N ASP A 53 25.22 1.88 -22.28
CA ASP A 53 26.57 2.06 -21.72
C ASP A 53 26.53 3.01 -20.50
N LEU A 54 25.80 4.11 -20.59
CA LEU A 54 25.60 5.02 -19.46
C LEU A 54 24.84 4.35 -18.32
N THR A 55 23.77 3.60 -18.64
CA THR A 55 23.01 2.84 -17.66
C THR A 55 23.91 1.86 -16.91
N GLN A 56 24.78 1.14 -17.61
CA GLN A 56 25.70 0.19 -17.00
C GLN A 56 26.75 0.89 -16.12
N LYS A 57 27.33 2.00 -16.56
CA LYS A 57 28.27 2.79 -15.75
C LYS A 57 27.65 3.30 -14.46
N MET A 58 26.39 3.74 -14.52
CA MET A 58 25.66 4.15 -13.32
C MET A 58 25.32 2.95 -12.42
N ALA A 59 25.00 1.80 -13.01
CA ALA A 59 24.81 0.57 -12.26
C ALA A 59 26.06 0.18 -11.45
N ASP A 60 27.25 0.30 -12.05
CA ASP A 60 28.51 -0.04 -11.39
C ASP A 60 28.74 0.80 -10.12
N LEU A 61 28.28 2.07 -10.09
CA LEU A 61 28.35 2.91 -8.89
C LEU A 61 27.53 2.35 -7.71
N LEU A 62 26.40 1.69 -7.99
CA LEU A 62 25.55 1.11 -6.95
C LEU A 62 26.25 0.00 -6.17
N TYR A 63 27.13 -0.76 -6.83
CA TYR A 63 27.83 -1.90 -6.23
C TYR A 63 29.19 -1.51 -5.62
N MET A 64 29.61 -0.23 -5.71
CA MET A 64 30.87 0.23 -5.09
C MET A 64 30.73 0.22 -3.56
N PRO A 65 31.65 -0.46 -2.82
CA PRO A 65 31.56 -0.56 -1.37
C PRO A 65 31.61 0.79 -0.64
N ASP A 66 32.39 1.71 -1.18
CA ASP A 66 32.63 3.05 -0.58
C ASP A 66 31.66 4.11 -1.10
N CYS A 67 30.66 3.75 -1.92
CA CYS A 67 29.67 4.69 -2.43
C CYS A 67 28.73 5.11 -1.29
N PRO A 68 28.66 6.41 -0.93
CA PRO A 68 27.73 6.89 0.09
C PRO A 68 26.27 6.55 -0.26
N GLU A 69 25.46 6.24 0.76
CA GLU A 69 24.03 5.89 0.59
C GLU A 69 23.27 6.97 -0.18
N GLU A 70 23.53 8.25 0.10
CA GLU A 70 22.91 9.36 -0.61
C GLU A 70 23.18 9.35 -2.13
N TRP A 71 24.40 8.96 -2.53
CA TRP A 71 24.73 8.82 -3.93
C TRP A 71 24.05 7.62 -4.58
N LYS A 72 23.97 6.49 -3.87
CA LYS A 72 23.20 5.33 -4.32
C LYS A 72 21.73 5.68 -4.52
N LYS A 73 21.11 6.40 -3.57
CA LYS A 73 19.74 6.91 -3.69
C LYS A 73 19.55 7.78 -4.93
N LYS A 74 20.43 8.74 -5.17
CA LYS A 74 20.39 9.59 -6.36
C LYS A 74 20.56 8.79 -7.65
N THR A 75 21.50 7.86 -7.67
CA THR A 75 21.78 6.99 -8.83
C THR A 75 20.56 6.14 -9.18
N LEU A 76 19.88 5.56 -8.19
CA LEU A 76 18.65 4.78 -8.41
C LEU A 76 17.55 5.63 -9.04
N VAL A 77 17.33 6.85 -8.57
CA VAL A 77 16.35 7.76 -9.18
C VAL A 77 16.75 8.14 -10.60
N CYS A 78 18.03 8.45 -10.84
CA CYS A 78 18.53 8.74 -12.20
C CYS A 78 18.26 7.57 -13.17
N ILE A 79 18.61 6.35 -12.76
CA ILE A 79 18.37 5.14 -13.56
C ILE A 79 16.88 4.93 -13.80
N ALA A 80 16.03 5.17 -12.78
CA ALA A 80 14.58 5.07 -12.92
C ALA A 80 14.02 6.01 -13.99
N HIS A 81 14.54 7.25 -14.06
CA HIS A 81 14.12 8.24 -15.05
C HIS A 81 14.51 7.86 -16.49
N PHE A 82 15.44 6.92 -16.68
CA PHE A 82 15.75 6.44 -18.03
C PHE A 82 14.59 5.68 -18.67
N GLY A 83 13.78 4.97 -17.87
CA GLY A 83 12.61 4.25 -18.36
C GLY A 83 12.96 3.33 -19.53
N THR A 84 14.02 2.51 -19.38
CA THR A 84 14.46 1.50 -20.35
C THR A 84 14.38 0.10 -19.73
N VAL A 85 14.38 -0.93 -20.57
CA VAL A 85 14.39 -2.32 -20.11
C VAL A 85 15.63 -2.63 -19.27
N LEU A 86 16.80 -2.13 -19.70
CA LEU A 86 18.06 -2.31 -18.96
C LEU A 86 18.00 -1.60 -17.60
N ALA A 87 17.49 -0.37 -17.53
CA ALA A 87 17.31 0.37 -16.28
C ALA A 87 16.42 -0.39 -15.30
N TYR A 88 15.31 -0.94 -15.78
CA TYR A 88 14.43 -1.78 -14.99
C TYR A 88 15.15 -3.00 -14.40
N GLN A 89 15.86 -3.76 -15.23
CA GLN A 89 16.62 -4.95 -14.82
C GLN A 89 17.73 -4.63 -13.80
N VAL A 90 18.42 -3.50 -13.99
CA VAL A 90 19.47 -3.04 -13.05
C VAL A 90 18.87 -2.75 -11.67
N ILE A 91 17.76 -2.00 -11.60
CA ILE A 91 17.13 -1.66 -10.34
C ILE A 91 16.55 -2.91 -9.66
N GLU A 92 15.90 -3.79 -10.43
CA GLU A 92 15.34 -5.05 -9.93
C GLU A 92 16.42 -5.91 -9.28
N LYS A 93 17.55 -6.10 -9.95
CA LYS A 93 18.69 -6.85 -9.44
C LYS A 93 19.31 -6.20 -8.19
N TYR A 94 19.44 -4.88 -8.20
CA TYR A 94 19.98 -4.15 -7.05
C TYR A 94 19.05 -4.22 -5.83
N LYS A 95 17.74 -4.17 -6.03
CA LYS A 95 16.73 -4.34 -4.97
C LYS A 95 16.89 -5.65 -4.20
N GLU A 96 17.25 -6.73 -4.90
CA GLU A 96 17.47 -8.04 -4.27
C GLU A 96 18.87 -8.15 -3.60
N TRP A 97 19.81 -7.31 -4.02
CA TRP A 97 21.18 -7.34 -3.50
C TRP A 97 21.36 -6.48 -2.24
N ASP A 98 20.74 -5.29 -2.16
CA ASP A 98 20.89 -4.34 -1.05
C ASP A 98 19.59 -4.23 -0.24
N GLU A 99 19.50 -5.01 0.83
CA GLU A 99 18.34 -5.00 1.73
C GLU A 99 18.13 -3.64 2.41
N SER A 100 19.20 -2.87 2.67
CA SER A 100 19.11 -1.56 3.32
C SER A 100 18.41 -0.52 2.47
N LEU A 101 18.54 -0.63 1.14
CA LEU A 101 17.89 0.23 0.16
C LEU A 101 16.73 -0.44 -0.58
N ARG A 102 16.26 -1.60 -0.11
CA ARG A 102 15.18 -2.38 -0.75
C ARG A 102 13.94 -1.53 -1.01
N SER A 103 13.43 -0.84 0.01
CA SER A 103 12.23 0.02 -0.14
C SER A 103 12.46 1.20 -1.09
N TRP A 104 13.66 1.78 -1.10
CA TRP A 104 14.02 2.83 -2.03
C TRP A 104 14.10 2.32 -3.47
N SER A 105 14.71 1.16 -3.65
CA SER A 105 14.81 0.49 -4.96
C SER A 105 13.44 0.06 -5.48
N ALA A 106 12.50 -0.33 -4.60
CA ALA A 106 11.13 -0.66 -4.98
C ALA A 106 10.39 0.56 -5.55
N LEU A 107 10.58 1.75 -4.98
CA LEU A 107 10.04 3.01 -5.53
C LEU A 107 10.67 3.35 -6.89
N ALA A 108 12.00 3.23 -7.00
CA ALA A 108 12.73 3.47 -8.24
C ALA A 108 12.31 2.49 -9.35
N LEU A 109 12.07 1.23 -9.01
CA LEU A 109 11.60 0.21 -9.94
C LEU A 109 10.22 0.55 -10.48
N GLN A 110 9.30 0.97 -9.60
CA GLN A 110 7.96 1.37 -9.99
C GLN A 110 7.95 2.62 -10.87
N GLU A 111 8.78 3.62 -10.55
CA GLU A 111 8.94 4.82 -11.36
C GLU A 111 9.54 4.50 -12.73
N CYS A 112 10.57 3.64 -12.78
CA CYS A 112 11.16 3.16 -14.03
C CYS A 112 10.14 2.45 -14.91
N ARG A 113 9.33 1.58 -14.32
CA ARG A 113 8.24 0.89 -15.01
C ARG A 113 7.24 1.88 -15.62
N MET A 114 6.83 2.89 -14.87
CA MET A 114 5.93 3.94 -15.34
C MET A 114 6.47 4.64 -16.58
N PHE A 115 7.75 5.03 -16.58
CA PHE A 115 8.37 5.69 -17.74
C PHE A 115 8.54 4.74 -18.92
N LEU A 116 8.93 3.48 -18.66
CA LEU A 116 9.06 2.45 -19.70
C LEU A 116 7.71 2.19 -20.39
N GLU A 117 6.65 1.97 -19.63
CA GLU A 117 5.31 1.75 -20.16
C GLU A 117 4.79 2.99 -20.92
N GLY A 118 5.03 4.19 -20.37
CA GLY A 118 4.68 5.44 -21.03
C GLY A 118 5.34 5.60 -22.40
N LYS A 119 6.62 5.23 -22.52
CA LYS A 119 7.35 5.23 -23.80
C LYS A 119 6.81 4.19 -24.78
N LEU A 120 6.53 2.97 -24.31
CA LEU A 120 6.06 1.87 -25.15
C LEU A 120 4.62 2.07 -25.66
N THR A 121 3.75 2.64 -24.83
CA THR A 121 2.33 2.82 -25.15
C THR A 121 2.00 4.21 -25.70
N ASN A 122 2.93 5.14 -25.61
CA ASN A 122 2.71 6.56 -25.88
C ASN A 122 1.55 7.16 -25.06
N GLN A 123 1.32 6.64 -23.86
CA GLN A 123 0.30 7.06 -22.91
C GLN A 123 0.95 7.49 -21.59
N SER A 124 0.31 8.44 -20.91
CA SER A 124 0.76 8.81 -19.55
C SER A 124 0.34 7.73 -18.57
N CYS A 125 1.32 7.03 -18.01
CA CYS A 125 1.11 6.07 -16.93
C CYS A 125 1.36 6.74 -15.57
N GLY A 126 0.62 6.34 -14.56
CA GLY A 126 0.81 6.75 -13.18
C GLY A 126 0.86 5.55 -12.25
N PHE A 127 1.28 5.78 -11.00
CA PHE A 127 1.18 4.74 -9.98
C PHE A 127 0.64 5.30 -8.68
N ILE A 128 -0.01 4.43 -7.92
CA ILE A 128 -0.59 4.73 -6.62
C ILE A 128 0.27 4.06 -5.57
N LEU A 129 0.80 4.88 -4.67
CA LEU A 129 1.60 4.43 -3.54
C LEU A 129 0.66 4.16 -2.35
N GLY A 130 0.59 2.91 -1.92
CA GLY A 130 0.01 2.54 -0.63
C GLY A 130 1.10 2.19 0.35
N ALA A 131 1.06 2.70 1.58
CA ALA A 131 2.09 2.37 2.58
C ALA A 131 2.08 0.88 2.96
N LEU A 132 0.96 0.19 2.80
CA LEU A 132 0.85 -1.26 2.92
C LEU A 132 0.93 -1.99 1.56
N GLY A 133 1.10 -1.25 0.46
CA GLY A 133 1.08 -1.81 -0.89
C GLY A 133 -0.31 -2.23 -1.36
N GLY A 134 -0.35 -3.07 -2.38
CA GLY A 134 -1.59 -3.60 -2.94
C GLY A 134 -1.34 -4.63 -4.03
N VAL A 135 -2.39 -5.08 -4.71
CA VAL A 135 -2.30 -6.02 -5.83
C VAL A 135 -3.29 -5.61 -6.92
N ALA A 136 -2.84 -5.51 -8.15
CA ALA A 136 -3.62 -5.09 -9.29
C ALA A 136 -4.29 -3.71 -9.06
N ASP A 137 -5.60 -3.65 -8.96
CA ASP A 137 -6.41 -2.44 -8.70
C ASP A 137 -6.89 -2.33 -7.24
N LYS A 138 -6.32 -3.13 -6.32
CA LYS A 138 -6.72 -3.20 -4.91
C LYS A 138 -5.61 -2.71 -3.99
N LEU A 139 -5.95 -1.82 -3.06
CA LEU A 139 -5.07 -1.40 -1.97
C LEU A 139 -5.22 -2.34 -0.77
N ARG A 140 -4.12 -2.58 -0.07
CA ARG A 140 -4.12 -3.37 1.18
C ARG A 140 -4.54 -2.49 2.34
N TYR A 141 -5.50 -2.98 3.10
CA TYR A 141 -5.98 -2.38 4.34
C TYR A 141 -5.76 -3.32 5.52
N TYR A 142 -5.47 -2.71 6.65
CA TYR A 142 -5.44 -3.38 7.95
C TYR A 142 -6.66 -2.92 8.76
N VAL A 143 -7.41 -3.89 9.28
CA VAL A 143 -8.66 -3.66 10.00
C VAL A 143 -8.60 -4.32 11.37
N ILE A 144 -9.10 -3.62 12.41
CA ILE A 144 -9.32 -4.20 13.74
C ILE A 144 -10.80 -4.10 14.05
N LEU A 145 -11.45 -5.27 14.28
CA LEU A 145 -12.78 -5.35 14.88
C LEU A 145 -12.66 -5.62 16.38
N ILE A 146 -13.53 -4.98 17.15
CA ILE A 146 -13.55 -5.08 18.60
C ILE A 146 -14.92 -5.56 19.10
N PRO A 147 -14.99 -6.30 20.22
CA PRO A 147 -16.27 -6.70 20.83
C PRO A 147 -17.10 -5.49 21.23
N LEU A 148 -18.40 -5.67 21.30
CA LEU A 148 -19.33 -4.63 21.72
C LEU A 148 -18.97 -4.06 23.10
N ASN A 149 -18.72 -4.92 24.07
CA ASN A 149 -18.35 -4.49 25.42
C ASN A 149 -16.83 -4.46 25.63
N ARG A 150 -16.35 -3.54 26.47
CA ARG A 150 -14.89 -3.30 26.67
C ARG A 150 -14.11 -4.51 27.20
N ASN A 151 -14.74 -5.35 28.00
CA ASN A 151 -14.08 -6.45 28.70
C ASN A 151 -14.37 -7.82 28.07
N ASP A 152 -15.17 -7.84 27.01
CA ASP A 152 -15.54 -9.10 26.35
C ASP A 152 -14.41 -9.55 25.39
N ARG A 153 -14.44 -10.84 25.13
CA ARG A 153 -13.64 -11.48 24.07
C ARG A 153 -14.59 -12.11 23.08
N PHE A 154 -14.21 -12.15 21.85
CA PHE A 154 -14.94 -12.92 20.85
C PHE A 154 -14.86 -14.41 21.19
N THR A 155 -16.01 -15.07 21.25
CA THR A 155 -16.08 -16.53 21.32
C THR A 155 -15.65 -17.15 20.00
N GLU A 156 -15.31 -18.43 19.98
CA GLU A 156 -14.92 -19.13 18.73
C GLU A 156 -16.04 -19.10 17.68
N LEU A 157 -17.31 -19.14 18.11
CA LEU A 157 -18.44 -18.99 17.20
C LEU A 157 -18.50 -17.59 16.59
N GLN A 158 -18.32 -16.54 17.39
CA GLN A 158 -18.32 -15.16 16.92
C GLN A 158 -17.15 -14.87 15.96
N LYS A 159 -15.96 -15.41 16.23
CA LYS A 159 -14.82 -15.34 15.33
C LYS A 159 -15.12 -15.99 13.98
N LYS A 160 -15.79 -17.16 14.01
CA LYS A 160 -16.22 -17.82 12.78
C LYS A 160 -17.24 -16.99 12.01
N VAL A 161 -18.21 -16.39 12.69
CA VAL A 161 -19.18 -15.48 12.06
C VAL A 161 -18.47 -14.29 11.41
N ILE A 162 -17.48 -13.69 12.09
CA ILE A 162 -16.68 -12.60 11.51
C ILE A 162 -15.95 -13.08 10.24
N ASP A 163 -15.31 -14.25 10.27
CA ASP A 163 -14.61 -14.79 9.07
C ASP A 163 -15.59 -15.03 7.92
N ASP A 164 -16.73 -15.66 8.19
CA ASP A 164 -17.75 -15.97 7.19
C ASP A 164 -18.32 -14.67 6.56
N GLU A 165 -18.64 -13.66 7.38
CA GLU A 165 -19.18 -12.37 6.90
C GLU A 165 -18.14 -11.53 6.13
N PHE A 166 -16.86 -11.56 6.56
CA PHE A 166 -15.80 -10.93 5.79
C PHE A 166 -15.66 -11.54 4.40
N ARG A 167 -15.67 -12.87 4.30
CA ARG A 167 -15.58 -13.57 3.00
C ARG A 167 -16.79 -13.28 2.13
N TYR A 168 -17.98 -13.33 2.69
CA TYR A 168 -19.22 -13.06 1.96
C TYR A 168 -19.27 -11.61 1.43
N ALA A 169 -18.98 -10.63 2.28
CA ALA A 169 -18.94 -9.23 1.86
C ALA A 169 -17.80 -8.99 0.83
N SER A 170 -16.67 -9.68 0.99
CA SER A 170 -15.56 -9.57 0.04
C SER A 170 -15.93 -9.99 -1.37
N GLU A 171 -16.71 -11.05 -1.53
CA GLU A 171 -17.24 -11.46 -2.84
C GLU A 171 -18.13 -10.38 -3.45
N GLN A 172 -18.99 -9.72 -2.63
CA GLN A 172 -19.90 -8.68 -3.11
C GLN A 172 -19.18 -7.39 -3.52
N PHE A 173 -18.13 -6.99 -2.80
CA PHE A 173 -17.38 -5.77 -3.03
C PHE A 173 -16.14 -5.98 -3.94
N GLY A 174 -15.88 -7.22 -4.36
CA GLY A 174 -14.71 -7.57 -5.15
C GLY A 174 -13.40 -7.48 -4.36
N CYS A 175 -13.45 -7.60 -3.04
CA CYS A 175 -12.30 -7.59 -2.14
C CYS A 175 -11.65 -8.98 -2.05
N ASP A 176 -10.39 -9.05 -1.60
CA ASP A 176 -9.70 -10.30 -1.30
C ASP A 176 -9.20 -10.29 0.14
N VAL A 177 -9.68 -11.21 0.95
CA VAL A 177 -9.19 -11.39 2.33
C VAL A 177 -7.86 -12.12 2.29
N GLU A 178 -6.77 -11.46 2.72
CA GLU A 178 -5.45 -12.07 2.79
C GLU A 178 -5.26 -12.83 4.10
N LYS A 179 -5.70 -12.24 5.22
CA LYS A 179 -5.52 -12.83 6.53
C LYS A 179 -6.62 -12.38 7.49
N ILE A 180 -7.13 -13.32 8.28
CA ILE A 180 -7.91 -13.03 9.48
C ILE A 180 -7.19 -13.71 10.65
N ASP A 181 -6.74 -12.91 11.60
CA ASP A 181 -6.03 -13.37 12.79
C ASP A 181 -6.89 -13.08 14.03
N PRO A 182 -7.58 -14.11 14.54
CA PRO A 182 -8.30 -13.98 15.80
C PRO A 182 -7.29 -13.96 16.95
N SER A 183 -6.87 -12.77 17.35
CA SER A 183 -6.02 -12.63 18.53
C SER A 183 -6.68 -13.28 19.76
N PRO A 184 -5.91 -13.92 20.66
CA PRO A 184 -6.42 -14.35 21.97
C PRO A 184 -6.87 -13.13 22.80
N ASP A 185 -6.48 -11.93 22.41
CA ASP A 185 -6.85 -10.68 23.01
C ASP A 185 -8.25 -10.21 22.55
N HIS A 186 -8.65 -9.05 22.96
CA HIS A 186 -10.02 -8.53 22.82
C HIS A 186 -10.33 -7.94 21.41
N TYR A 187 -9.80 -8.50 20.32
CA TYR A 187 -9.99 -7.99 18.95
C TYR A 187 -9.70 -9.05 17.88
N VAL A 188 -10.11 -8.77 16.65
CA VAL A 188 -9.74 -9.55 15.47
C VAL A 188 -8.99 -8.63 14.50
N GLU A 189 -7.82 -9.08 14.03
CA GLU A 189 -7.00 -8.40 13.03
C GLU A 189 -7.30 -8.98 11.65
N ILE A 190 -7.54 -8.12 10.68
CA ILE A 190 -7.82 -8.52 9.31
C ILE A 190 -6.92 -7.74 8.36
N THR A 191 -6.34 -8.44 7.39
CA THR A 191 -5.68 -7.83 6.23
C THR A 191 -6.49 -8.16 5.00
N VAL A 192 -6.90 -7.13 4.26
CA VAL A 192 -7.81 -7.24 3.13
C VAL A 192 -7.38 -6.32 1.99
N LEU A 193 -7.46 -6.82 0.77
CA LEU A 193 -7.28 -6.06 -0.47
C LEU A 193 -8.64 -5.52 -0.92
N ILE A 194 -8.77 -4.21 -1.00
CA ILE A 194 -10.02 -3.51 -1.34
C ILE A 194 -9.79 -2.76 -2.66
N PRO A 195 -10.66 -2.95 -3.69
CA PRO A 195 -10.58 -2.20 -4.94
C PRO A 195 -10.61 -0.69 -4.69
N ILE A 196 -9.79 0.09 -5.40
CA ILE A 196 -9.74 1.56 -5.25
C ILE A 196 -11.12 2.20 -5.46
N LYS A 197 -11.95 1.58 -6.32
CA LYS A 197 -13.30 2.07 -6.63
C LYS A 197 -14.33 1.71 -5.56
N ALA A 198 -14.03 0.78 -4.66
CA ALA A 198 -14.95 0.35 -3.61
C ALA A 198 -15.02 1.38 -2.48
N ASP A 199 -16.17 1.47 -1.84
CA ASP A 199 -16.36 2.27 -0.66
C ASP A 199 -15.94 1.45 0.57
N VAL A 200 -14.78 1.80 1.13
CA VAL A 200 -14.17 1.11 2.28
C VAL A 200 -15.08 1.19 3.51
N GLN A 201 -15.68 2.35 3.74
CA GLN A 201 -16.57 2.55 4.88
C GLN A 201 -17.81 1.66 4.75
N LEU A 202 -18.48 1.69 3.60
CA LEU A 202 -19.66 0.86 3.35
C LEU A 202 -19.35 -0.63 3.45
N PHE A 203 -18.18 -1.06 2.97
CA PHE A 203 -17.71 -2.45 3.10
C PHE A 203 -17.63 -2.88 4.56
N ILE A 204 -16.97 -2.11 5.41
CA ILE A 204 -16.81 -2.42 6.84
C ILE A 204 -18.15 -2.33 7.59
N GLU A 205 -18.96 -1.30 7.35
CA GLU A 205 -20.29 -1.16 7.96
C GLU A 205 -21.20 -2.33 7.60
N THR A 206 -21.13 -2.84 6.37
CA THR A 206 -21.91 -4.01 5.93
C THR A 206 -21.52 -5.24 6.75
N ILE A 207 -20.25 -5.49 6.96
CA ILE A 207 -19.74 -6.63 7.75
C ILE A 207 -20.20 -6.51 9.20
N VAL A 208 -19.99 -5.36 9.83
CA VAL A 208 -20.39 -5.12 11.23
C VAL A 208 -21.89 -5.32 11.40
N LYS A 209 -22.70 -4.77 10.49
CA LYS A 209 -24.16 -4.92 10.49
C LYS A 209 -24.58 -6.37 10.33
N ASN A 210 -23.97 -7.12 9.43
CA ASN A 210 -24.28 -8.52 9.20
C ASN A 210 -23.94 -9.36 10.45
N CYS A 211 -22.76 -9.19 11.03
CA CYS A 211 -22.37 -9.84 12.28
C CYS A 211 -23.39 -9.56 13.39
N ASN A 212 -23.79 -8.30 13.56
CA ASN A 212 -24.72 -7.87 14.59
C ASN A 212 -26.17 -8.29 14.31
N SER A 213 -26.53 -8.66 13.08
CA SER A 213 -27.85 -9.25 12.76
C SER A 213 -28.02 -10.66 13.30
N ILE A 214 -26.93 -11.39 13.50
CA ILE A 214 -26.91 -12.75 14.06
C ILE A 214 -26.93 -12.68 15.61
N GLY A 215 -26.33 -11.63 16.17
CA GLY A 215 -26.27 -11.36 17.61
C GLY A 215 -25.40 -10.14 17.86
N GLU A 216 -25.85 -9.19 18.64
CA GLU A 216 -25.14 -7.96 18.95
C GLU A 216 -23.85 -8.23 19.73
N PHE A 217 -22.70 -8.35 19.04
CA PHE A 217 -21.42 -8.69 19.67
C PHE A 217 -20.23 -7.91 19.13
N VAL A 218 -20.36 -7.23 17.97
CA VAL A 218 -19.32 -6.37 17.39
C VAL A 218 -19.65 -4.91 17.69
N PHE A 219 -18.66 -4.14 18.11
CA PHE A 219 -18.80 -2.68 18.24
C PHE A 219 -19.02 -2.03 16.87
N ASP A 220 -19.87 -1.01 16.80
CA ASP A 220 -20.25 -0.35 15.52
C ASP A 220 -19.10 0.42 14.83
N GLY A 221 -17.95 0.56 15.47
CA GLY A 221 -16.76 1.16 14.90
C GLY A 221 -15.63 0.15 14.70
N ALA A 222 -14.82 0.37 13.69
CA ALA A 222 -13.62 -0.39 13.41
C ALA A 222 -12.41 0.54 13.26
N TYR A 223 -11.20 0.05 13.56
CA TYR A 223 -9.99 0.72 13.10
C TYR A 223 -9.66 0.24 11.70
N VAL A 224 -9.50 1.16 10.77
CA VAL A 224 -9.17 0.85 9.38
C VAL A 224 -8.03 1.75 8.92
N THR A 225 -6.99 1.17 8.35
CA THR A 225 -5.87 1.94 7.82
C THR A 225 -5.19 1.22 6.65
N ASN A 226 -4.66 1.99 5.71
CA ASN A 226 -3.76 1.52 4.65
C ASN A 226 -2.33 2.07 4.80
N ARG A 227 -2.03 2.68 5.98
CA ARG A 227 -0.77 3.42 6.21
C ARG A 227 0.30 2.59 6.90
N TYR A 228 -0.08 1.74 7.84
CA TYR A 228 0.84 0.89 8.60
C TYR A 228 0.09 -0.23 9.34
N ILE A 229 0.81 -1.27 9.71
CA ILE A 229 0.31 -2.29 10.64
C ILE A 229 0.77 -1.88 12.05
N PRO A 230 -0.17 -1.64 12.99
CA PRO A 230 0.18 -1.25 14.35
C PRO A 230 0.96 -2.36 15.08
N THR A 231 1.91 -1.96 15.95
CA THR A 231 2.49 -2.91 16.90
C THR A 231 1.48 -3.27 18.00
N LYS A 232 1.71 -4.40 18.70
CA LYS A 232 0.80 -4.83 19.77
C LYS A 232 0.61 -3.76 20.85
N GLU A 233 1.65 -2.98 21.15
CA GLU A 233 1.60 -1.89 22.12
C GLU A 233 0.74 -0.71 21.65
N GLN A 234 0.64 -0.52 20.34
CA GLN A 234 -0.15 0.55 19.73
C GLN A 234 -1.64 0.22 19.64
N ILE A 235 -2.00 -1.07 19.59
CA ILE A 235 -3.40 -1.50 19.37
C ILE A 235 -4.31 -1.04 20.52
N GLY A 236 -3.91 -1.19 21.76
CA GLY A 236 -4.71 -0.77 22.92
C GLY A 236 -5.14 0.72 22.88
N PRO A 237 -4.21 1.67 22.68
CA PRO A 237 -4.53 3.08 22.45
C PRO A 237 -5.46 3.33 21.25
N LEU A 238 -5.29 2.59 20.15
CA LEU A 238 -6.14 2.71 18.96
C LEU A 238 -7.57 2.24 19.24
N ILE A 239 -7.74 1.10 19.89
CA ILE A 239 -9.06 0.59 20.32
C ILE A 239 -9.78 1.62 21.20
N LYS A 240 -9.05 2.29 22.09
CA LYS A 240 -9.64 3.36 22.92
C LYS A 240 -10.13 4.51 22.06
N LYS A 241 -9.35 4.96 21.08
CA LYS A 241 -9.77 6.04 20.15
C LYS A 241 -11.02 5.66 19.36
N VAL A 242 -11.09 4.40 18.84
CA VAL A 242 -12.28 3.88 18.15
C VAL A 242 -13.52 4.01 19.02
N ARG A 243 -13.43 3.56 20.28
CA ARG A 243 -14.56 3.60 21.20
C ARG A 243 -14.98 5.01 21.62
N ASP A 244 -14.03 5.94 21.68
CA ASP A 244 -14.26 7.33 22.09
C ASP A 244 -14.71 8.21 20.90
N GLY A 245 -14.81 7.64 19.67
CA GLY A 245 -15.20 8.37 18.44
C GLY A 245 -14.19 9.43 18.01
N ASN A 246 -12.94 9.32 18.44
CA ASN A 246 -11.86 10.28 18.17
C ASN A 246 -10.95 9.77 17.02
N PHE A 247 -11.42 9.86 15.77
CA PHE A 247 -10.65 9.63 14.55
C PHE A 247 -10.49 10.87 13.72
#